data_4a232055c58a6f35cffcfb21d58fb6dc
#
_entry.id   4a232055c58a6f35cffcfb21d58fb6dc
#
_cell.length_a   1.000
_cell.length_b   1.000
_cell.length_c   1.000
_cell.angle_alpha   90.00
_cell.angle_beta   90.00
_cell.angle_gamma   90.00
#
_symmetry.space_group_name_H-M   'P 1'
#
loop_
_entity.id
_entity.type
_entity.pdbx_description
1 polymer ?
#
loop_
_entity_poly.entity_id
_entity_poly.type
_entity_poly.pdbx_seq_one_letter_code
_entity_poly.pdbx_strand_id
1 'polypeptide(L)'
;MSVITRPVQQLIDEAKAQNRTLLAVLIDPDKADPHHLDSLLSNTDGLADLYFIGGSLVTENALDTTIRHIKGRSTVPCVLFPGSAVQVSPEADAILFISLISGRNPDLLIGQHVVAAPRVREFGLEVLPVGYMLVMEDARPLPHI
;
A
#
# COMPACT_ATOMS: atom_id res chain seq x y z
N MET A 1 7.50 -10.63 -24.70
CA MET A 1 6.53 -9.97 -23.81
C MET A 1 6.58 -10.68 -22.48
N SER A 2 7.09 -10.04 -21.43
CA SER A 2 7.02 -10.62 -20.09
C SER A 2 5.54 -10.63 -19.66
N VAL A 3 5.04 -11.79 -19.26
CA VAL A 3 3.72 -11.91 -18.65
C VAL A 3 3.79 -11.11 -17.35
N ILE A 4 3.03 -10.03 -17.26
CA ILE A 4 2.89 -9.30 -15.99
C ILE A 4 2.11 -10.21 -15.07
N THR A 5 2.79 -10.86 -14.14
CA THR A 5 2.15 -11.61 -13.07
C THR A 5 1.47 -10.60 -12.13
N ARG A 6 0.24 -10.89 -11.72
CA ARG A 6 -0.54 -10.05 -10.80
C ARG A 6 -0.93 -10.85 -9.57
N PRO A 7 0.05 -11.24 -8.75
CA PRO A 7 -0.19 -12.15 -7.64
C PRO A 7 -1.10 -11.57 -6.56
N VAL A 8 -1.04 -10.26 -6.30
CA VAL A 8 -1.89 -9.61 -5.30
C VAL A 8 -3.33 -9.48 -5.81
N GLN A 9 -3.53 -9.09 -7.06
CA GLN A 9 -4.86 -9.05 -7.67
C GLN A 9 -5.47 -10.45 -7.70
N GLN A 10 -4.69 -11.46 -8.04
CA GLN A 10 -5.15 -12.85 -8.05
C GLN A 10 -5.59 -13.30 -6.65
N LEU A 11 -4.83 -12.99 -5.59
CA LEU A 11 -5.21 -13.27 -4.20
C LEU A 11 -6.56 -12.64 -3.85
N ILE A 12 -6.77 -11.38 -4.27
CA ILE A 12 -8.04 -10.65 -4.03
C ILE A 12 -9.19 -11.32 -4.78
N ASP A 13 -8.99 -11.67 -6.05
CA ASP A 13 -10.02 -12.28 -6.89
C ASP A 13 -10.40 -13.68 -6.39
N GLU A 14 -9.44 -14.49 -5.96
CA GLU A 14 -9.65 -15.80 -5.35
C GLU A 14 -10.44 -15.69 -4.02
N ALA A 15 -10.05 -14.75 -3.15
CA ALA A 15 -10.75 -14.51 -1.90
C ALA A 15 -12.20 -14.09 -2.15
N LYS A 16 -12.42 -13.20 -3.13
CA LYS A 16 -13.77 -12.78 -3.55
C LYS A 16 -14.59 -13.95 -4.06
N ALA A 17 -14.01 -14.80 -4.91
CA ALA A 17 -14.71 -15.97 -5.46
C ALA A 17 -15.11 -16.97 -4.36
N GLN A 18 -14.33 -17.06 -3.29
CA GLN A 18 -14.57 -17.92 -2.13
C GLN A 18 -15.41 -17.25 -1.04
N ASN A 19 -15.86 -16.00 -1.24
CA ASN A 19 -16.53 -15.18 -0.22
C ASN A 19 -15.71 -15.07 1.08
N ARG A 20 -14.39 -15.03 0.97
CA ARG A 20 -13.42 -14.93 2.08
C ARG A 20 -13.00 -13.48 2.29
N THR A 21 -13.00 -13.03 3.55
CA THR A 21 -12.46 -11.74 3.93
C THR A 21 -10.94 -11.82 4.00
N LEU A 22 -10.24 -10.78 3.50
CA LEU A 22 -8.79 -10.60 3.64
C LEU A 22 -8.49 -9.64 4.78
N LEU A 23 -7.44 -9.95 5.55
CA LEU A 23 -6.89 -9.05 6.55
C LEU A 23 -5.64 -8.35 6.00
N ALA A 24 -5.71 -7.03 5.83
CA ALA A 24 -4.56 -6.20 5.54
C ALA A 24 -4.12 -5.44 6.79
N VAL A 25 -2.84 -5.56 7.16
CA VAL A 25 -2.25 -4.87 8.31
C VAL A 25 -1.44 -3.68 7.81
N LEU A 26 -1.80 -2.46 8.25
CA LEU A 26 -1.08 -1.24 7.90
C LEU A 26 0.14 -1.05 8.79
N ILE A 27 1.29 -0.84 8.17
CA ILE A 27 2.57 -0.57 8.83
C ILE A 27 3.07 0.80 8.36
N ASP A 28 3.26 1.70 9.32
CA ASP A 28 3.84 3.01 9.09
C ASP A 28 5.36 2.92 9.33
N PRO A 29 6.20 3.05 8.27
CA PRO A 29 7.65 2.90 8.38
C PRO A 29 8.32 3.86 9.37
N ASP A 30 7.77 5.07 9.55
CA ASP A 30 8.35 6.06 10.46
C ASP A 30 8.10 5.71 11.94
N LYS A 31 7.16 4.81 12.21
CA LYS A 31 6.82 4.35 13.57
C LYS A 31 7.29 2.92 13.86
N ALA A 32 7.81 2.24 12.84
CA ALA A 32 8.18 0.84 12.91
C ALA A 32 9.67 0.69 13.28
N ASP A 33 9.99 0.72 14.57
CA ASP A 33 11.31 0.23 14.99
C ASP A 33 11.41 -1.30 14.81
N PRO A 34 12.64 -1.88 14.66
CA PRO A 34 12.83 -3.30 14.38
C PRO A 34 12.19 -4.24 15.40
N HIS A 35 12.22 -3.90 16.70
CA HIS A 35 11.63 -4.77 17.74
C HIS A 35 10.11 -4.75 17.70
N HIS A 36 9.53 -3.57 17.49
CA HIS A 36 8.09 -3.43 17.32
C HIS A 36 7.62 -4.17 16.06
N LEU A 37 8.37 -4.06 14.97
CA LEU A 37 8.06 -4.74 13.72
C LEU A 37 8.14 -6.25 13.85
N ASP A 38 9.16 -6.80 14.52
CA ASP A 38 9.27 -8.24 14.78
C ASP A 38 8.10 -8.77 15.62
N SER A 39 7.71 -8.01 16.65
CA SER A 39 6.55 -8.36 17.48
C SER A 39 5.25 -8.34 16.67
N LEU A 40 5.07 -7.32 15.83
CA LEU A 40 3.88 -7.21 14.97
C LEU A 40 3.81 -8.38 13.98
N LEU A 41 4.92 -8.70 13.32
CA LEU A 41 4.98 -9.81 12.36
C LEU A 41 4.67 -11.14 13.05
N SER A 42 5.22 -11.38 14.23
CA SER A 42 4.94 -12.59 15.01
C SER A 42 3.47 -12.70 15.41
N ASN A 43 2.85 -11.59 15.81
CA ASN A 43 1.44 -11.56 16.22
C ASN A 43 0.46 -11.68 15.05
N THR A 44 0.89 -11.38 13.83
CA THR A 44 0.07 -11.43 12.61
C THR A 44 0.38 -12.62 11.73
N ASP A 45 1.33 -13.46 12.13
CA ASP A 45 1.69 -14.67 11.39
C ASP A 45 0.50 -15.62 11.24
N GLY A 46 0.27 -16.08 10.02
CA GLY A 46 -0.89 -16.91 9.67
C GLY A 46 -2.25 -16.20 9.71
N LEU A 47 -2.29 -14.90 10.07
CA LEU A 47 -3.52 -14.11 10.11
C LEU A 47 -3.57 -13.06 9.01
N ALA A 48 -2.47 -12.35 8.76
CA ALA A 48 -2.40 -11.32 7.73
C ALA A 48 -2.33 -11.93 6.33
N ASP A 49 -3.16 -11.45 5.44
CA ASP A 49 -3.13 -11.77 4.01
C ASP A 49 -2.27 -10.77 3.22
N LEU A 50 -2.17 -9.53 3.70
CA LEU A 50 -1.44 -8.43 3.08
C LEU A 50 -0.81 -7.54 4.15
N TYR A 51 0.37 -6.99 3.87
CA TYR A 51 0.92 -5.85 4.60
C TYR A 51 0.81 -4.60 3.74
N PHE A 52 0.09 -3.58 4.22
CA PHE A 52 0.07 -2.25 3.63
C PHE A 52 1.18 -1.41 4.25
N ILE A 53 2.07 -0.89 3.41
CA ILE A 53 3.25 -0.14 3.87
C ILE A 53 3.13 1.31 3.42
N GLY A 54 3.04 2.23 4.36
CA GLY A 54 2.92 3.65 4.04
C GLY A 54 2.55 4.52 5.23
N GLY A 55 2.72 5.81 5.05
CA GLY A 55 2.40 6.84 6.03
C GLY A 55 2.43 8.22 5.40
N SER A 56 2.06 9.25 6.15
CA SER A 56 1.90 10.62 5.61
C SER A 56 3.22 11.27 5.20
N LEU A 57 4.35 10.94 5.83
CA LEU A 57 5.64 11.61 5.67
C LEU A 57 6.82 10.66 5.45
N VAL A 58 6.59 9.45 4.98
CA VAL A 58 7.61 8.41 4.87
C VAL A 58 8.76 8.79 3.95
N THR A 59 10.00 8.61 4.41
CA THR A 59 11.21 8.73 3.58
C THR A 59 11.45 7.46 2.75
N GLU A 60 12.05 7.60 1.56
CA GLU A 60 12.35 6.45 0.69
C GLU A 60 13.20 5.38 1.41
N ASN A 61 14.20 5.78 2.18
CA ASN A 61 15.09 4.86 2.90
C ASN A 61 14.35 4.06 3.98
N ALA A 62 13.42 4.69 4.71
CA ALA A 62 12.62 4.00 5.72
C ALA A 62 11.68 2.97 5.08
N LEU A 63 11.09 3.33 3.93
CA LEU A 63 10.20 2.46 3.17
C LEU A 63 10.89 1.16 2.73
N ASP A 64 12.02 1.27 2.03
CA ASP A 64 12.79 0.14 1.54
C ASP A 64 13.29 -0.76 2.68
N THR A 65 13.82 -0.13 3.75
CA THR A 65 14.34 -0.85 4.91
C THR A 65 13.24 -1.66 5.60
N THR A 66 12.07 -1.06 5.79
CA THR A 66 10.91 -1.73 6.40
C THR A 66 10.44 -2.90 5.54
N ILE A 67 10.30 -2.71 4.23
CA ILE A 67 9.86 -3.78 3.33
C ILE A 67 10.84 -4.95 3.31
N ARG A 68 12.15 -4.69 3.20
CA ARG A 68 13.18 -5.74 3.28
C ARG A 68 13.15 -6.50 4.60
N HIS A 69 12.94 -5.79 5.71
CA HIS A 69 12.82 -6.41 7.03
C HIS A 69 11.62 -7.37 7.10
N ILE A 70 10.46 -6.95 6.59
CA ILE A 70 9.25 -7.78 6.53
C ILE A 70 9.49 -9.00 5.65
N LYS A 71 9.99 -8.81 4.43
CA LYS A 71 10.24 -9.89 3.47
C LYS A 71 11.30 -10.90 3.94
N GLY A 72 12.20 -10.49 4.82
CA GLY A 72 13.15 -11.41 5.48
C GLY A 72 12.51 -12.35 6.50
N ARG A 73 11.27 -12.13 6.90
CA ARG A 73 10.57 -12.86 7.97
C ARG A 73 9.19 -13.39 7.57
N SER A 74 8.59 -12.85 6.52
CA SER A 74 7.25 -13.21 6.06
C SER A 74 7.21 -13.31 4.55
N THR A 75 6.34 -14.22 4.07
CA THR A 75 6.02 -14.36 2.65
C THR A 75 4.73 -13.62 2.25
N VAL A 76 4.10 -12.95 3.20
CA VAL A 76 2.89 -12.15 2.97
C VAL A 76 3.25 -10.95 2.08
N PRO A 77 2.48 -10.69 1.01
CA PRO A 77 2.79 -9.61 0.07
C PRO A 77 2.78 -8.23 0.74
N CYS A 78 3.80 -7.42 0.39
CA CYS A 78 3.94 -6.03 0.80
C CYS A 78 3.39 -5.11 -0.29
N VAL A 79 2.31 -4.39 0.02
CA VAL A 79 1.61 -3.48 -0.89
C VAL A 79 1.81 -2.04 -0.41
N LEU A 80 2.31 -1.17 -1.27
CA LEU A 80 2.46 0.24 -0.93
C LEU A 80 1.10 0.91 -0.75
N PHE A 81 0.96 1.63 0.36
CA PHE A 81 -0.16 2.54 0.65
C PHE A 81 0.37 3.98 0.67
N PRO A 82 0.64 4.58 -0.51
CA PRO A 82 1.40 5.83 -0.59
C PRO A 82 0.58 7.03 -0.13
N GLY A 83 1.19 7.89 0.69
CA GLY A 83 0.66 9.22 1.02
C GLY A 83 1.06 10.30 -0.01
N SER A 84 1.99 9.99 -0.92
CA SER A 84 2.44 10.91 -1.98
C SER A 84 3.05 10.14 -3.17
N ALA A 85 3.19 10.84 -4.30
CA ALA A 85 3.72 10.27 -5.55
C ALA A 85 5.19 9.79 -5.47
N VAL A 86 5.94 10.24 -4.46
CA VAL A 86 7.35 9.85 -4.28
C VAL A 86 7.54 8.58 -3.46
N GLN A 87 6.48 8.12 -2.78
CA GLN A 87 6.53 6.90 -1.97
C GLN A 87 6.38 5.64 -2.84
N VAL A 88 7.36 5.38 -3.67
CA VAL A 88 7.42 4.22 -4.56
C VAL A 88 8.72 3.48 -4.30
N SER A 89 8.64 2.19 -3.99
CA SER A 89 9.76 1.32 -3.68
C SER A 89 9.83 0.12 -4.60
N PRO A 90 10.99 -0.25 -5.16
CA PRO A 90 11.16 -1.46 -5.95
C PRO A 90 11.09 -2.74 -5.10
N GLU A 91 11.18 -2.62 -3.78
CA GLU A 91 11.14 -3.75 -2.86
C GLU A 91 9.71 -4.28 -2.62
N ALA A 92 8.68 -3.48 -2.97
CA ALA A 92 7.29 -3.89 -2.79
C ALA A 92 6.80 -4.84 -3.90
N ASP A 93 5.72 -5.56 -3.62
CA ASP A 93 5.09 -6.46 -4.58
C ASP A 93 4.05 -5.74 -5.43
N ALA A 94 3.33 -4.79 -4.82
CA ALA A 94 2.30 -4.02 -5.49
C ALA A 94 2.18 -2.61 -4.91
N ILE A 95 1.41 -1.77 -5.57
CA ILE A 95 1.07 -0.41 -5.11
C ILE A 95 -0.43 -0.17 -5.25
N LEU A 96 -1.05 0.39 -4.21
CA LEU A 96 -2.39 0.97 -4.30
C LEU A 96 -2.29 2.28 -5.12
N PHE A 97 -2.85 2.31 -6.30
CA PHE A 97 -2.87 3.47 -7.18
C PHE A 97 -4.13 4.28 -6.88
N ILE A 98 -4.02 5.17 -5.87
CA ILE A 98 -5.15 5.73 -5.14
C ILE A 98 -5.67 6.99 -5.82
N SER A 99 -6.99 7.03 -6.11
CA SER A 99 -7.74 8.25 -6.42
C SER A 99 -8.61 8.63 -5.23
N LEU A 100 -8.43 9.83 -4.66
CA LEU A 100 -9.29 10.33 -3.58
C LEU A 100 -10.62 10.82 -4.17
N ILE A 101 -11.60 9.93 -4.25
CA ILE A 101 -12.89 10.21 -4.90
C ILE A 101 -13.88 11.00 -4.04
N SER A 102 -13.60 11.17 -2.74
CA SER A 102 -14.40 12.02 -1.83
C SER A 102 -14.00 13.50 -1.88
N GLY A 103 -12.91 13.85 -2.58
CA GLY A 103 -12.39 15.20 -2.72
C GLY A 103 -12.56 15.78 -4.12
N ARG A 104 -12.19 17.06 -4.27
CA ARG A 104 -12.20 17.78 -5.55
C ARG A 104 -10.82 18.25 -5.99
N ASN A 105 -9.78 17.89 -5.22
CA ASN A 105 -8.41 18.25 -5.54
C ASN A 105 -7.92 17.40 -6.71
N PRO A 106 -7.63 17.99 -7.89
CA PRO A 106 -7.20 17.24 -9.06
C PRO A 106 -5.87 16.51 -8.86
N ASP A 107 -4.99 17.01 -7.99
CA ASP A 107 -3.74 16.33 -7.67
C ASP A 107 -3.97 14.98 -7.00
N LEU A 108 -4.96 14.88 -6.13
CA LEU A 108 -5.31 13.64 -5.43
C LEU A 108 -6.25 12.74 -6.25
N LEU A 109 -6.86 13.29 -7.30
CA LEU A 109 -7.68 12.52 -8.24
C LEU A 109 -6.83 11.86 -9.33
N ILE A 110 -5.87 12.59 -9.90
CA ILE A 110 -5.07 12.13 -11.03
C ILE A 110 -3.61 12.67 -11.04
N GLY A 111 -3.33 13.84 -10.48
CA GLY A 111 -2.00 14.47 -10.56
C GLY A 111 -0.89 13.60 -10.01
N GLN A 112 -1.09 13.02 -8.82
CA GLN A 112 -0.11 12.12 -8.20
C GLN A 112 0.16 10.87 -9.06
N HIS A 113 -0.84 10.37 -9.77
CA HIS A 113 -0.68 9.23 -10.69
C HIS A 113 0.26 9.55 -11.84
N VAL A 114 0.13 10.72 -12.44
CA VAL A 114 0.99 11.17 -13.56
C VAL A 114 2.45 11.24 -13.12
N VAL A 115 2.71 11.73 -11.91
CA VAL A 115 4.06 11.84 -11.33
C VAL A 115 4.64 10.48 -10.98
N ALA A 116 3.84 9.59 -10.36
CA ALA A 116 4.29 8.28 -9.89
C ALA A 116 4.45 7.24 -11.01
N ALA A 117 3.64 7.30 -12.08
CA ALA A 117 3.53 6.27 -13.10
C ALA A 117 4.87 5.86 -13.74
N PRO A 118 5.82 6.77 -14.08
CA PRO A 118 7.11 6.38 -14.64
C PRO A 118 7.90 5.46 -13.71
N ARG A 119 7.99 5.79 -12.41
CA ARG A 119 8.72 4.97 -11.42
C ARG A 119 8.02 3.63 -11.16
N VAL A 120 6.70 3.63 -11.04
CA VAL A 120 5.90 2.41 -10.87
C VAL A 120 6.15 1.44 -12.02
N ARG A 121 6.19 1.96 -13.26
CA ARG A 121 6.50 1.17 -14.46
C ARG A 121 7.95 0.68 -14.49
N GLU A 122 8.91 1.54 -14.14
CA GLU A 122 10.34 1.21 -14.09
C GLU A 122 10.62 0.07 -13.11
N PHE A 123 9.98 0.11 -11.94
CA PHE A 123 10.14 -0.91 -10.91
C PHE A 123 9.31 -2.18 -11.17
N GLY A 124 8.45 -2.17 -12.18
CA GLY A 124 7.62 -3.32 -12.54
C GLY A 124 6.60 -3.72 -11.49
N LEU A 125 6.17 -2.75 -10.66
CA LEU A 125 5.21 -3.00 -9.58
C LEU A 125 3.84 -3.41 -10.14
N GLU A 126 3.19 -4.34 -9.47
CA GLU A 126 1.78 -4.61 -9.71
C GLU A 126 0.95 -3.41 -9.28
N VAL A 127 0.07 -2.93 -10.16
CA VAL A 127 -0.79 -1.77 -9.90
C VAL A 127 -2.18 -2.22 -9.51
N LEU A 128 -2.64 -1.79 -8.33
CA LEU A 128 -4.00 -1.99 -7.85
C LEU A 128 -4.75 -0.65 -7.89
N PRO A 129 -5.61 -0.41 -8.91
CA PRO A 129 -6.39 0.83 -8.97
C PRO A 129 -7.41 0.88 -7.84
N VAL A 130 -7.42 1.98 -7.06
CA VAL A 130 -8.26 2.12 -5.87
C VAL A 130 -8.96 3.47 -5.85
N GLY A 131 -10.28 3.46 -5.71
CA GLY A 131 -11.05 4.63 -5.29
C GLY A 131 -11.03 4.74 -3.77
N TYR A 132 -10.43 5.78 -3.24
CA TYR A 132 -10.37 6.03 -1.80
C TYR A 132 -11.40 7.05 -1.39
N MET A 133 -12.19 6.73 -0.36
CA MET A 133 -13.26 7.59 0.12
C MET A 133 -13.14 7.78 1.62
N LEU A 134 -13.09 9.04 2.06
CA LEU A 134 -13.20 9.40 3.47
C LEU A 134 -14.68 9.47 3.84
N VAL A 135 -15.09 8.68 4.80
CA VAL A 135 -16.44 8.71 5.38
C VAL A 135 -16.31 9.23 6.81
N MET A 136 -17.02 10.33 7.11
CA MET A 136 -17.02 10.95 8.43
C MET A 136 -18.43 10.93 9.02
N GLU A 137 -18.52 10.63 10.30
CA GLU A 137 -19.78 10.57 11.05
C GLU A 137 -20.36 11.97 11.32
N ASP A 138 -19.52 13.01 11.40
CA ASP A 138 -19.89 14.40 11.63
C ASP A 138 -19.72 15.26 10.38
N ALA A 139 -20.69 16.14 10.10
CA ALA A 139 -20.67 17.10 9.01
C ALA A 139 -19.66 18.26 9.20
N ARG A 140 -18.51 18.01 9.85
CA ARG A 140 -17.45 19.00 9.92
C ARG A 140 -16.76 19.13 8.56
N PRO A 141 -16.52 20.38 8.07
CA PRO A 141 -15.76 20.54 6.84
C PRO A 141 -14.41 19.84 6.97
N LEU A 142 -14.06 19.01 5.98
CA LEU A 142 -12.72 18.44 5.87
C LEU A 142 -11.71 19.59 5.87
N PRO A 143 -10.62 19.50 6.65
CA PRO A 143 -9.49 20.39 6.44
C PRO A 143 -9.08 20.27 4.97
N HIS A 144 -8.76 21.39 4.35
CA HIS A 144 -8.42 21.49 2.92
C HIS A 144 -7.34 20.45 2.55
N ILE A 145 -7.78 19.30 2.05
CA ILE A 145 -6.95 18.26 1.50
C ILE A 145 -6.96 18.40 -0.02
#